data_d87df9626d4547a968eba0858ac94492
#
_entry.id   d87df9626d4547a968eba0858ac94492
#
_cell.length_a   1.000
_cell.length_b   1.000
_cell.length_c   1.000
_cell.angle_alpha   90.00
_cell.angle_beta   90.00
_cell.angle_gamma   90.00
#
_symmetry.space_group_name_H-M   'P 1'
#
loop_
_entity.id
_entity.type
_entity.pdbx_description
1 polymer ?
#
loop_
_entity_poly.entity_id
_entity_poly.type
_entity_poly.pdbx_seq_one_letter_code
_entity_poly.pdbx_strand_id
1 'polypeptide(L)'
;MNRTSVVLIGVILSAVGSHLAGQETPRPAVFTSGQAEGGRTAYEKSCGQCHTYTLRGRKGEAGELPPLESLPAPYLKFVGPAKRVPPLVGDDFARKYSQKTVAEMFSLFRGAADTTPVAVLHMNDEMVVNITAYILQMNGGRAGNEVLTKTSAVAFGSLVVSR
;
A
#
# COMPACT_ATOMS: atom_id res chain seq x y z
N MET A 1 44.92 2.97 -73.00
CA MET A 1 45.11 3.24 -71.55
C MET A 1 43.75 3.25 -70.91
N ASN A 2 43.32 2.09 -70.39
CA ASN A 2 42.05 1.92 -69.73
C ASN A 2 42.21 2.07 -68.22
N ARG A 3 41.53 3.03 -67.62
CA ARG A 3 41.43 3.19 -66.20
C ARG A 3 40.12 2.58 -65.69
N THR A 4 40.23 1.45 -65.03
CA THR A 4 39.09 0.78 -64.40
C THR A 4 38.91 1.40 -63.00
N SER A 5 37.82 2.12 -62.80
CA SER A 5 37.43 2.64 -61.50
C SER A 5 36.67 1.55 -60.70
N VAL A 6 37.25 1.14 -59.61
CA VAL A 6 36.60 0.23 -58.64
C VAL A 6 35.76 1.08 -57.66
N VAL A 7 34.46 0.92 -57.66
CA VAL A 7 33.56 1.52 -56.69
C VAL A 7 33.38 0.55 -55.53
N LEU A 8 33.91 0.91 -54.36
CA LEU A 8 33.70 0.20 -53.11
C LEU A 8 32.35 0.65 -52.51
N ILE A 9 31.36 -0.26 -52.52
CA ILE A 9 30.09 -0.04 -51.84
C ILE A 9 30.28 -0.50 -50.41
N GLY A 10 30.39 0.47 -49.47
CA GLY A 10 30.36 0.20 -48.02
C GLY A 10 28.95 -0.12 -47.53
N VAL A 11 28.72 -1.36 -47.10
CA VAL A 11 27.50 -1.75 -46.46
C VAL A 11 27.54 -1.34 -44.98
N ILE A 12 26.79 -0.30 -44.61
CA ILE A 12 26.63 0.11 -43.21
C ILE A 12 25.56 -0.80 -42.60
N LEU A 13 25.96 -1.79 -41.82
CA LEU A 13 25.07 -2.54 -40.95
C LEU A 13 24.65 -1.64 -39.75
N SER A 14 23.47 -1.08 -39.83
CA SER A 14 22.86 -0.40 -38.70
C SER A 14 22.31 -1.47 -37.74
N ALA A 15 23.03 -1.73 -36.64
CA ALA A 15 22.53 -2.54 -35.53
C ALA A 15 21.40 -1.79 -34.83
N VAL A 16 20.16 -2.12 -35.15
CA VAL A 16 18.99 -1.67 -34.38
C VAL A 16 18.98 -2.43 -33.07
N GLY A 17 19.56 -1.84 -32.03
CA GLY A 17 19.46 -2.34 -30.66
C GLY A 17 18.02 -2.27 -30.19
N SER A 18 17.31 -3.41 -30.21
CA SER A 18 15.98 -3.53 -29.59
C SER A 18 16.13 -3.40 -28.08
N HIS A 19 15.91 -2.20 -27.55
CA HIS A 19 15.69 -2.02 -26.11
C HIS A 19 14.40 -2.74 -25.74
N LEU A 20 14.49 -3.97 -25.25
CA LEU A 20 13.44 -4.64 -24.51
C LEU A 20 13.27 -3.87 -23.18
N ALA A 21 12.58 -2.74 -23.22
CA ALA A 21 12.02 -2.15 -22.01
C ALA A 21 11.09 -3.22 -21.43
N GLY A 22 11.47 -3.81 -20.30
CA GLY A 22 10.64 -4.76 -19.58
C GLY A 22 9.27 -4.13 -19.36
N GLN A 23 8.25 -4.61 -20.05
CA GLN A 23 6.88 -4.21 -19.80
C GLN A 23 6.51 -4.76 -18.42
N GLU A 24 6.61 -3.92 -17.38
CA GLU A 24 6.00 -4.24 -16.10
C GLU A 24 4.51 -4.52 -16.36
N THR A 25 4.07 -5.73 -16.05
CA THR A 25 2.65 -6.09 -16.12
C THR A 25 1.87 -5.09 -15.27
N PRO A 26 0.86 -4.40 -15.81
CA PRO A 26 0.10 -3.43 -15.04
C PRO A 26 -0.49 -4.11 -13.81
N ARG A 27 -0.21 -3.56 -12.63
CA ARG A 27 -0.78 -4.08 -11.38
C ARG A 27 -2.30 -3.98 -11.42
N PRO A 28 -3.02 -4.98 -10.90
CA PRO A 28 -4.48 -4.93 -10.81
C PRO A 28 -4.94 -3.69 -10.03
N ALA A 29 -6.02 -3.08 -10.49
CA ALA A 29 -6.65 -1.93 -9.84
C ALA A 29 -8.01 -2.40 -9.28
N VAL A 30 -8.01 -2.86 -8.03
CA VAL A 30 -9.11 -3.60 -7.39
C VAL A 30 -9.94 -2.76 -6.42
N PHE A 31 -9.76 -1.47 -6.40
CA PHE A 31 -10.57 -0.54 -5.59
C PHE A 31 -10.81 0.76 -6.35
N THR A 32 -11.87 1.48 -6.01
CA THR A 32 -12.17 2.78 -6.61
C THR A 32 -11.53 3.93 -5.80
N SER A 33 -11.29 5.07 -6.47
CA SER A 33 -10.83 6.29 -5.79
C SER A 33 -11.82 6.74 -4.70
N GLY A 34 -13.13 6.57 -4.93
CA GLY A 34 -14.16 6.87 -3.94
C GLY A 34 -14.04 6.01 -2.68
N GLN A 35 -13.73 4.71 -2.83
CA GLN A 35 -13.47 3.84 -1.67
C GLN A 35 -12.24 4.30 -0.89
N ALA A 36 -11.14 4.62 -1.57
CA ALA A 36 -9.93 5.09 -0.90
C ALA A 36 -10.15 6.43 -0.17
N GLU A 37 -10.88 7.36 -0.75
CA GLU A 37 -11.21 8.65 -0.12
C GLU A 37 -12.15 8.49 1.08
N GLY A 38 -13.22 7.68 0.96
CA GLY A 38 -14.06 7.31 2.09
C GLY A 38 -13.27 6.60 3.20
N GLY A 39 -12.33 5.75 2.78
CA GLY A 39 -11.39 5.06 3.67
C GLY A 39 -10.44 5.99 4.40
N ARG A 40 -9.91 7.01 3.73
CA ARG A 40 -9.09 8.06 4.34
C ARG A 40 -9.87 8.76 5.45
N THR A 41 -11.08 9.20 5.15
CA THR A 41 -11.94 9.90 6.11
C THR A 41 -12.26 9.03 7.34
N ALA A 42 -12.58 7.75 7.13
CA ALA A 42 -12.84 6.81 8.22
C ALA A 42 -11.58 6.51 9.04
N TYR A 43 -10.43 6.31 8.36
CA TYR A 43 -9.14 6.06 8.98
C TYR A 43 -8.70 7.21 9.91
N GLU A 44 -8.79 8.45 9.44
CA GLU A 44 -8.38 9.63 10.20
C GLU A 44 -9.17 9.79 11.51
N LYS A 45 -10.45 9.42 11.49
CA LYS A 45 -11.33 9.47 12.68
C LYS A 45 -11.14 8.28 13.63
N SER A 46 -10.50 7.22 13.18
CA SER A 46 -10.36 5.96 13.92
C SER A 46 -8.90 5.54 14.11
N CYS A 47 -8.36 4.76 13.18
CA CYS A 47 -7.03 4.17 13.24
C CYS A 47 -5.90 5.21 13.31
N GLY A 48 -6.10 6.37 12.69
CA GLY A 48 -5.15 7.48 12.64
C GLY A 48 -4.74 8.02 14.01
N GLN A 49 -5.58 7.86 15.03
CA GLN A 49 -5.26 8.24 16.40
C GLN A 49 -4.02 7.51 16.92
N CYS A 50 -3.92 6.22 16.64
CA CYS A 50 -2.78 5.40 17.03
C CYS A 50 -1.71 5.33 15.93
N HIS A 51 -2.13 4.99 14.69
CA HIS A 51 -1.21 4.73 13.57
C HIS A 51 -0.71 5.98 12.87
N THR A 52 -1.12 7.17 13.30
CA THR A 52 -0.85 8.50 12.72
C THR A 52 -1.49 8.71 11.35
N TYR A 53 -1.63 9.96 10.92
CA TYR A 53 -2.17 10.29 9.58
C TYR A 53 -1.25 9.87 8.44
N THR A 54 0.05 9.65 8.76
CA THR A 54 1.04 9.16 7.80
C THR A 54 1.08 7.63 7.71
N LEU A 55 0.29 6.91 8.50
CA LEU A 55 0.28 5.45 8.65
C LEU A 55 1.62 4.86 9.14
N ARG A 56 2.58 5.69 9.57
CA ARG A 56 3.92 5.26 10.00
C ARG A 56 3.99 4.73 11.42
N GLY A 57 2.88 4.81 12.17
CA GLY A 57 2.81 4.33 13.54
C GLY A 57 3.48 5.27 14.55
N ARG A 58 3.81 4.72 15.73
CA ARG A 58 4.47 5.44 16.84
C ARG A 58 5.53 4.57 17.50
N LYS A 59 6.55 5.21 18.06
CA LYS A 59 7.59 4.56 18.88
C LYS A 59 7.63 5.22 20.27
N GLY A 60 8.18 4.49 21.27
CA GLY A 60 8.33 4.98 22.64
C GLY A 60 9.39 6.05 22.85
N GLU A 61 10.19 6.38 21.83
CA GLU A 61 11.27 7.37 21.93
C GLU A 61 10.99 8.55 21.00
N ALA A 62 11.50 9.72 21.39
CA ALA A 62 11.45 10.92 20.52
C ALA A 62 12.23 10.67 19.22
N GLY A 63 11.68 11.12 18.10
CA GLY A 63 12.28 10.93 16.78
C GLY A 63 11.37 11.45 15.68
N GLU A 64 11.51 10.92 14.47
CA GLU A 64 10.68 11.27 13.32
C GLU A 64 9.18 10.90 13.48
N LEU A 65 8.88 9.97 14.40
CA LEU A 65 7.52 9.53 14.69
C LEU A 65 7.05 10.13 16.01
N PRO A 66 5.75 10.47 16.14
CA PRO A 66 5.19 10.94 17.39
C PRO A 66 5.44 9.91 18.51
N PRO A 67 5.84 10.35 19.71
CA PRO A 67 6.08 9.45 20.84
C PRO A 67 4.77 8.82 21.32
N LEU A 68 4.89 7.66 21.98
CA LEU A 68 3.74 6.95 22.57
C LEU A 68 3.01 7.79 23.61
N GLU A 69 3.76 8.56 24.40
CA GLU A 69 3.25 9.43 25.45
C GLU A 69 2.28 10.51 24.94
N SER A 70 2.31 10.79 23.65
CA SER A 70 1.34 11.69 23.01
C SER A 70 -0.04 11.03 22.78
N LEU A 71 -0.19 9.72 23.04
CA LEU A 71 -1.48 9.05 23.03
C LEU A 71 -2.26 9.35 24.30
N PRO A 72 -3.58 9.59 24.22
CA PRO A 72 -4.42 9.66 25.40
C PRO A 72 -4.32 8.38 26.25
N ALA A 73 -4.32 8.51 27.56
CA ALA A 73 -4.13 7.39 28.50
C ALA A 73 -5.01 6.16 28.21
N PRO A 74 -6.29 6.27 27.82
CA PRO A 74 -7.12 5.10 27.47
C PRO A 74 -6.55 4.26 26.31
N TYR A 75 -5.76 4.86 25.42
CA TYR A 75 -5.17 4.15 24.28
C TYR A 75 -3.86 3.46 24.62
N LEU A 76 -3.11 3.97 25.60
CA LEU A 76 -1.81 3.40 25.99
C LEU A 76 -1.90 1.93 26.43
N LYS A 77 -2.98 1.53 27.08
CA LYS A 77 -3.20 0.14 27.51
C LYS A 77 -3.28 -0.88 26.36
N PHE A 78 -3.55 -0.41 25.14
CA PHE A 78 -3.61 -1.27 23.95
C PHE A 78 -2.27 -1.34 23.21
N VAL A 79 -1.30 -0.52 23.61
CA VAL A 79 0.06 -0.63 23.10
C VAL A 79 0.71 -1.84 23.75
N GLY A 80 1.06 -2.84 22.94
CA GLY A 80 1.65 -4.08 23.43
C GLY A 80 3.02 -3.90 24.07
N PRO A 81 3.62 -5.00 24.57
CA PRO A 81 4.90 -4.98 25.28
C PRO A 81 6.06 -4.42 24.45
N ALA A 82 5.94 -4.42 23.12
CA ALA A 82 6.92 -3.81 22.23
C ALA A 82 6.95 -2.27 22.31
N LYS A 83 6.07 -1.65 23.09
CA LYS A 83 5.95 -0.19 23.26
C LYS A 83 6.01 0.57 21.92
N ARG A 84 5.24 0.11 20.96
CA ARG A 84 5.11 0.75 19.64
C ARG A 84 3.75 0.49 19.04
N VAL A 85 3.29 1.42 18.22
CA VAL A 85 2.18 1.20 17.28
C VAL A 85 2.81 0.90 15.92
N PRO A 86 2.55 -0.26 15.32
CA PRO A 86 3.20 -0.65 14.07
C PRO A 86 2.80 0.27 12.91
N PRO A 87 3.67 0.44 11.89
CA PRO A 87 3.28 1.10 10.65
C PRO A 87 2.28 0.25 9.87
N LEU A 88 1.45 0.92 9.07
CA LEU A 88 0.54 0.33 8.08
C LEU A 88 0.98 0.63 6.65
N VAL A 89 2.18 1.16 6.48
CA VAL A 89 2.83 1.47 5.20
C VAL A 89 4.31 1.13 5.23
N GLY A 90 4.90 1.06 4.04
CA GLY A 90 6.32 0.85 3.84
C GLY A 90 6.69 -0.62 3.62
N ASP A 91 7.98 -0.85 3.29
CA ASP A 91 8.47 -2.13 2.81
C ASP A 91 8.29 -3.28 3.81
N ASP A 92 8.49 -3.01 5.11
CA ASP A 92 8.29 -4.04 6.13
C ASP A 92 6.83 -4.46 6.25
N PHE A 93 5.91 -3.51 6.15
CA PHE A 93 4.48 -3.80 6.12
C PHE A 93 4.12 -4.57 4.85
N ALA A 94 4.53 -4.08 3.69
CA ALA A 94 4.28 -4.71 2.40
C ALA A 94 4.83 -6.14 2.36
N ARG A 95 6.06 -6.37 2.80
CA ARG A 95 6.72 -7.68 2.87
C ARG A 95 5.98 -8.64 3.80
N LYS A 96 5.64 -8.16 5.01
CA LYS A 96 4.95 -8.97 6.04
C LYS A 96 3.62 -9.50 5.57
N TYR A 97 2.88 -8.71 4.79
CA TYR A 97 1.53 -9.03 4.36
C TYR A 97 1.42 -9.41 2.88
N SER A 98 2.54 -9.52 2.16
CA SER A 98 2.59 -9.80 0.71
C SER A 98 1.77 -11.00 0.27
N GLN A 99 1.76 -12.07 1.07
CA GLN A 99 1.07 -13.32 0.77
C GLN A 99 -0.39 -13.34 1.25
N LYS A 100 -0.81 -12.33 2.01
CA LYS A 100 -2.19 -12.25 2.46
C LYS A 100 -3.09 -11.71 1.38
N THR A 101 -4.27 -12.30 1.27
CA THR A 101 -5.32 -11.76 0.41
C THR A 101 -5.92 -10.48 1.01
N VAL A 102 -6.57 -9.68 0.18
CA VAL A 102 -7.32 -8.50 0.66
C VAL A 102 -8.40 -8.91 1.66
N ALA A 103 -9.06 -10.06 1.47
CA ALA A 103 -10.04 -10.60 2.42
C ALA A 103 -9.43 -10.89 3.80
N GLU A 104 -8.21 -11.42 3.85
CA GLU A 104 -7.48 -11.62 5.11
C GLU A 104 -7.05 -10.29 5.74
N MET A 105 -6.65 -9.30 4.92
CA MET A 105 -6.35 -7.94 5.42
C MET A 105 -7.61 -7.27 5.98
N PHE A 106 -8.74 -7.39 5.30
CA PHE A 106 -10.03 -6.94 5.82
C PHE A 106 -10.34 -7.57 7.18
N SER A 107 -10.18 -8.90 7.31
CA SER A 107 -10.45 -9.63 8.56
C SER A 107 -9.54 -9.15 9.69
N LEU A 108 -8.26 -8.87 9.40
CA LEU A 108 -7.31 -8.31 10.35
C LEU A 108 -7.75 -6.92 10.85
N PHE A 109 -8.14 -6.02 9.93
CA PHE A 109 -8.59 -4.68 10.28
C PHE A 109 -9.95 -4.70 10.96
N ARG A 110 -10.84 -5.60 10.57
CA ARG A 110 -12.13 -5.81 11.24
C ARG A 110 -11.93 -6.23 12.71
N GLY A 111 -11.06 -7.22 12.95
CA GLY A 111 -10.72 -7.65 14.31
C GLY A 111 -10.13 -6.52 15.15
N ALA A 112 -9.25 -5.70 14.57
CA ALA A 112 -8.71 -4.52 15.25
C ALA A 112 -9.80 -3.48 15.55
N ALA A 113 -10.72 -3.25 14.62
CA ALA A 113 -11.84 -2.32 14.79
C ALA A 113 -12.78 -2.73 15.93
N ASP A 114 -12.96 -4.05 16.14
CA ASP A 114 -13.88 -4.58 17.17
C ASP A 114 -13.25 -4.66 18.57
N THR A 115 -11.92 -4.71 18.67
CA THR A 115 -11.22 -5.02 19.93
C THR A 115 -10.41 -3.87 20.52
N THR A 116 -10.20 -2.80 19.77
CA THR A 116 -9.43 -1.62 20.22
C THR A 116 -10.37 -0.50 20.67
N PRO A 117 -9.86 0.64 21.20
CA PRO A 117 -10.70 1.77 21.60
C PRO A 117 -11.63 2.30 20.51
N VAL A 118 -11.34 2.04 19.25
CA VAL A 118 -12.17 2.48 18.13
C VAL A 118 -13.47 1.65 17.98
N ALA A 119 -13.62 0.57 18.73
CA ALA A 119 -14.86 -0.24 18.75
C ALA A 119 -16.10 0.60 19.04
N VAL A 120 -15.96 1.65 19.87
CA VAL A 120 -17.07 2.59 20.18
C VAL A 120 -17.59 3.34 18.96
N LEU A 121 -16.85 3.37 17.85
CA LEU A 121 -17.28 4.00 16.60
C LEU A 121 -18.23 3.12 15.78
N HIS A 122 -18.45 1.87 16.19
CA HIS A 122 -19.35 0.91 15.53
C HIS A 122 -19.15 0.86 14.00
N MET A 123 -17.91 0.76 13.55
CA MET A 123 -17.60 0.72 12.12
C MET A 123 -18.27 -0.48 11.45
N ASN A 124 -19.01 -0.23 10.38
CA ASN A 124 -19.58 -1.29 9.55
C ASN A 124 -18.53 -1.87 8.58
N ASP A 125 -18.87 -2.98 7.90
CA ASP A 125 -17.98 -3.64 6.96
C ASP A 125 -17.55 -2.73 5.81
N GLU A 126 -18.45 -1.89 5.31
CA GLU A 126 -18.12 -0.95 4.22
C GLU A 126 -17.03 0.03 4.64
N MET A 127 -17.12 0.60 5.85
CA MET A 127 -16.08 1.49 6.36
C MET A 127 -14.72 0.77 6.46
N VAL A 128 -14.70 -0.48 6.92
CA VAL A 128 -13.46 -1.27 7.03
C VAL A 128 -12.91 -1.65 5.65
N VAL A 129 -13.76 -1.99 4.68
CA VAL A 129 -13.37 -2.21 3.27
C VAL A 129 -12.75 -0.93 2.69
N ASN A 130 -13.37 0.21 2.93
CA ASN A 130 -12.86 1.50 2.44
C ASN A 130 -11.53 1.87 3.11
N ILE A 131 -11.35 1.62 4.41
CA ILE A 131 -10.05 1.75 5.10
C ILE A 131 -9.01 0.82 4.46
N THR A 132 -9.38 -0.40 4.10
CA THR A 132 -8.49 -1.34 3.40
C THR A 132 -8.05 -0.77 2.05
N ALA A 133 -8.97 -0.18 1.27
CA ALA A 133 -8.68 0.49 0.00
C ALA A 133 -7.71 1.67 0.19
N TYR A 134 -7.91 2.48 1.23
CA TYR A 134 -7.00 3.57 1.57
C TYR A 134 -5.60 3.07 1.94
N ILE A 135 -5.48 2.03 2.75
CA ILE A 135 -4.18 1.42 3.10
C ILE A 135 -3.49 0.85 1.86
N LEU A 136 -4.23 0.20 0.95
CA LEU A 136 -3.70 -0.23 -0.35
C LEU A 136 -3.14 0.95 -1.14
N GLN A 137 -3.89 2.04 -1.27
CA GLN A 137 -3.46 3.24 -1.97
C GLN A 137 -2.19 3.84 -1.36
N MET A 138 -2.10 3.92 -0.04
CA MET A 138 -0.94 4.45 0.67
C MET A 138 0.31 3.57 0.52
N ASN A 139 0.14 2.30 0.16
CA ASN A 139 1.23 1.37 -0.18
C ASN A 139 1.47 1.28 -1.71
N GLY A 140 0.99 2.23 -2.49
CA GLY A 140 1.23 2.32 -3.93
C GLY A 140 0.26 1.50 -4.79
N GLY A 141 -0.83 1.00 -4.22
CA GLY A 141 -1.93 0.39 -4.95
C GLY A 141 -2.63 1.41 -5.86
N ARG A 142 -3.12 0.96 -7.00
CA ARG A 142 -3.77 1.81 -8.00
C ARG A 142 -5.29 1.69 -7.89
N ALA A 143 -5.97 2.83 -7.86
CA ALA A 143 -7.42 2.88 -8.03
C ALA A 143 -7.81 2.59 -9.48
N GLY A 144 -8.99 2.01 -9.67
CA GLY A 144 -9.61 1.72 -10.96
C GLY A 144 -11.12 1.76 -10.88
N ASN A 145 -11.76 0.96 -11.71
CA ASN A 145 -13.23 0.90 -11.79
C ASN A 145 -13.83 -0.28 -11.00
N GLU A 146 -12.98 -1.21 -10.54
CA GLU A 146 -13.44 -2.34 -9.75
C GLU A 146 -13.70 -1.90 -8.31
N VAL A 147 -14.74 -2.46 -7.71
CA VAL A 147 -15.11 -2.20 -6.32
C VAL A 147 -14.46 -3.26 -5.44
N LEU A 148 -13.65 -2.82 -4.48
CA LEU A 148 -13.10 -3.70 -3.46
C LEU A 148 -14.22 -4.27 -2.59
N THR A 149 -14.12 -5.55 -2.27
CA THR A 149 -15.06 -6.25 -1.39
C THR A 149 -14.32 -6.94 -0.25
N LYS A 150 -15.02 -7.25 0.82
CA LYS A 150 -14.46 -8.02 1.96
C LYS A 150 -14.05 -9.46 1.62
N THR A 151 -14.41 -9.94 0.43
CA THR A 151 -14.10 -11.30 -0.06
C THR A 151 -13.07 -11.31 -1.18
N SER A 152 -12.47 -10.16 -1.50
CA SER A 152 -11.48 -10.07 -2.59
C SER A 152 -10.27 -10.96 -2.32
N ALA A 153 -10.05 -11.96 -3.20
CA ALA A 153 -9.01 -12.99 -3.03
C ALA A 153 -7.64 -12.58 -3.60
N VAL A 154 -7.50 -11.35 -4.09
CA VAL A 154 -6.24 -10.87 -4.67
C VAL A 154 -5.19 -10.70 -3.57
N ALA A 155 -3.97 -11.18 -3.84
CA ALA A 155 -2.87 -11.06 -2.88
C ALA A 155 -2.43 -9.58 -2.72
N PHE A 156 -2.23 -9.13 -1.48
CA PHE A 156 -1.81 -7.77 -1.17
C PHE A 156 -0.52 -7.38 -1.90
N GLY A 157 0.48 -8.27 -1.93
CA GLY A 157 1.75 -8.02 -2.58
C GLY A 157 1.69 -7.79 -4.09
N SER A 158 0.62 -8.28 -4.78
CA SER A 158 0.42 -8.01 -6.21
C SER A 158 -0.15 -6.61 -6.48
N LEU A 159 -0.67 -5.95 -5.46
CA LEU A 159 -1.35 -4.66 -5.57
C LEU A 159 -0.45 -3.48 -5.19
N VAL A 160 0.58 -3.70 -4.37
CA VAL A 160 1.39 -2.65 -3.78
C VAL A 160 2.81 -2.61 -4.36
N VAL A 161 3.52 -1.50 -4.14
CA VAL A 161 4.93 -1.33 -4.54
C VAL A 161 5.79 -1.52 -3.31
N SER A 162 6.68 -2.51 -3.34
CA SER A 162 7.86 -2.49 -2.47
C SER A 162 8.82 -1.42 -3.01
N ARG A 163 9.18 -0.48 -2.21
CA ARG A 163 10.14 0.60 -2.55
C ARG A 163 11.48 0.28 -1.94
#